data_68d5f185d9726437531bc4c6ce177c96
#
_entry.id   68d5f185d9726437531bc4c6ce177c96
#
_cell.length_a   1.000
_cell.length_b   1.000
_cell.length_c   1.000
_cell.angle_alpha   90.00
_cell.angle_beta   90.00
_cell.angle_gamma   90.00
#
_symmetry.space_group_name_H-M   'P 1'
#
loop_
_entity.id
_entity.type
_entity.pdbx_description
1 polymer ?
#
loop_
_entity_poly.entity_id
_entity_poly.type
_entity_poly.pdbx_seq_one_letter_code
_entity_poly.pdbx_strand_id
1 'polypeptide(L)'
;MPTRKEPASEEFACPPFSNQHATFNHVWSSLLLEELFRLGVRDIALAPGSRSAPLTMAAAAHQGFRRHLHFDERGLGFMALGLAKGSNRPVAVIMTSGTAVANLWPAVAEAQLTGVPLIILSADRPHELIDNGANQAIDQQGIFGRYPVYQQNLPSPTPTIPAAFVLSSVDQALAKQALTPGVVHFNCMYPEPLYPGEHYQDFSDYLAPLGDWLGSHKPWSPWQQNEPTCPPQAEWETFRQQRGIVVAGRITDPKQAQAAAALAEQLGWPLLADLQSQIRFDSRNLIHMDLALNDPEFVAELGRAEVLLQFGARLVSKRLGQFIKHHSWQDYWLVDPQPARLDPDYRLRNRLLCSASAFAAANPVTTQDPWHTLAEQQHNASQQIAAACEHFSELGVCHRLNRLIEGQLFVGNSMPARLMDMLGETGKGPSRVMTNRGASGIDGLIATAYGFAQSIEAGSDEPTTLLLGDLSALHDLNSLALLSKASRPLVVILINNDGGSIFRMLPVPTEGELLESYYRLPHGLGFEHAAAMFGLAYRAPTTLPEFERDYRTAIQHGVTLIEIRVPSEQVADDLKALGAAIRGK
;
A
#
# COMPACT_ATOMS: atom_id res chain seq x y z
N MET A 1 -0.78 -36.98 9.65
CA MET A 1 -0.93 -35.59 9.22
C MET A 1 -1.52 -35.60 7.82
N PRO A 2 -2.73 -35.12 7.57
CA PRO A 2 -3.27 -35.08 6.23
C PRO A 2 -2.76 -33.83 5.52
N THR A 3 -2.12 -34.02 4.39
CA THR A 3 -1.75 -32.99 3.42
C THR A 3 -3.00 -32.20 3.01
N ARG A 4 -3.06 -30.91 3.38
CA ARG A 4 -4.04 -30.00 2.82
C ARG A 4 -3.77 -29.88 1.32
N LYS A 5 -4.70 -30.38 0.53
CA LYS A 5 -4.78 -30.07 -0.90
C LYS A 5 -4.93 -28.54 -1.02
N GLU A 6 -4.03 -27.91 -1.76
CA GLU A 6 -4.26 -26.56 -2.27
C GLU A 6 -5.62 -26.55 -2.98
N PRO A 7 -6.42 -25.47 -2.81
CA PRO A 7 -7.64 -25.33 -3.59
C PRO A 7 -7.25 -25.34 -5.07
N ALA A 8 -7.87 -26.21 -5.82
CA ALA A 8 -7.71 -26.29 -7.27
C ALA A 8 -7.91 -24.88 -7.85
N SER A 9 -6.90 -24.36 -8.55
CA SER A 9 -7.04 -23.19 -9.39
C SER A 9 -8.29 -23.40 -10.24
N GLU A 10 -9.28 -22.50 -10.12
CA GLU A 10 -10.29 -22.37 -11.17
C GLU A 10 -9.51 -22.08 -12.46
N GLU A 11 -9.31 -23.09 -13.26
CA GLU A 11 -8.82 -22.97 -14.62
C GLU A 11 -9.86 -22.13 -15.37
N PHE A 12 -9.64 -20.82 -15.43
CA PHE A 12 -10.28 -20.02 -16.47
C PHE A 12 -9.82 -20.60 -17.79
N ALA A 13 -10.70 -21.33 -18.46
CA ALA A 13 -10.48 -21.81 -19.80
C ALA A 13 -10.45 -20.59 -20.74
N CYS A 14 -9.32 -19.90 -20.80
CA CYS A 14 -9.10 -18.90 -21.83
C CYS A 14 -9.06 -19.63 -23.18
N PRO A 15 -9.78 -19.15 -24.20
CA PRO A 15 -9.70 -19.74 -25.52
C PRO A 15 -8.25 -19.64 -26.06
N PRO A 16 -7.84 -20.48 -26.98
CA PRO A 16 -6.54 -20.39 -27.65
C PRO A 16 -6.32 -18.98 -28.21
N PHE A 17 -5.06 -18.54 -28.25
CA PHE A 17 -4.72 -17.21 -28.76
C PHE A 17 -5.21 -17.06 -30.20
N SER A 18 -5.94 -15.98 -30.49
CA SER A 18 -6.54 -15.75 -31.82
C SER A 18 -5.49 -15.34 -32.83
N ASN A 19 -5.59 -15.90 -34.07
CA ASN A 19 -4.81 -15.43 -35.22
C ASN A 19 -5.49 -14.28 -35.98
N GLN A 20 -6.73 -13.92 -35.64
CA GLN A 20 -7.53 -12.90 -36.32
C GLN A 20 -7.45 -11.59 -35.57
N HIS A 21 -6.81 -10.59 -36.16
CA HIS A 21 -6.66 -9.26 -35.59
C HIS A 21 -6.88 -8.18 -36.66
N ALA A 22 -7.22 -6.95 -36.23
CA ALA A 22 -7.45 -5.87 -37.16
C ALA A 22 -6.15 -5.28 -37.75
N THR A 23 -5.11 -5.13 -36.91
CA THR A 23 -3.82 -4.56 -37.29
C THR A 23 -2.69 -5.14 -36.44
N PHE A 24 -1.43 -4.87 -36.79
CA PHE A 24 -0.27 -5.21 -35.95
C PHE A 24 -0.34 -4.57 -34.56
N ASN A 25 -0.93 -3.38 -34.40
CA ASN A 25 -1.16 -2.77 -33.09
C ASN A 25 -1.99 -3.70 -32.18
N HIS A 26 -3.06 -4.30 -32.72
CA HIS A 26 -3.93 -5.21 -31.99
C HIS A 26 -3.25 -6.55 -31.70
N VAL A 27 -2.47 -7.09 -32.64
CA VAL A 27 -1.67 -8.31 -32.39
C VAL A 27 -0.71 -8.10 -31.22
N TRP A 28 0.10 -7.03 -31.24
CA TRP A 28 1.08 -6.78 -30.19
C TRP A 28 0.43 -6.49 -28.83
N SER A 29 -0.67 -5.73 -28.82
CA SER A 29 -1.42 -5.50 -27.58
C SER A 29 -1.99 -6.79 -27.01
N SER A 30 -2.50 -7.68 -27.85
CA SER A 30 -3.02 -8.98 -27.43
C SER A 30 -1.90 -9.90 -26.92
N LEU A 31 -0.75 -9.97 -27.60
CA LEU A 31 0.43 -10.73 -27.17
C LEU A 31 0.95 -10.24 -25.80
N LEU A 32 1.07 -8.93 -25.65
CA LEU A 32 1.55 -8.32 -24.41
C LEU A 32 0.62 -8.65 -23.23
N LEU A 33 -0.69 -8.50 -23.40
CA LEU A 33 -1.66 -8.76 -22.34
C LEU A 33 -1.80 -10.25 -22.03
N GLU A 34 -1.79 -11.10 -23.06
CA GLU A 34 -1.82 -12.56 -22.87
C GLU A 34 -0.61 -13.04 -22.06
N GLU A 35 0.61 -12.53 -22.38
CA GLU A 35 1.81 -12.92 -21.64
C GLU A 35 1.76 -12.43 -20.20
N LEU A 36 1.30 -11.20 -19.95
CA LEU A 36 1.07 -10.69 -18.60
C LEU A 36 0.09 -11.58 -17.82
N PHE A 37 -0.98 -12.05 -18.48
CA PHE A 37 -1.94 -12.96 -17.86
C PHE A 37 -1.31 -14.31 -17.49
N ARG A 38 -0.51 -14.90 -18.38
CA ARG A 38 0.21 -16.15 -18.15
C ARG A 38 1.22 -16.05 -17.01
N LEU A 39 1.78 -14.85 -16.81
CA LEU A 39 2.69 -14.53 -15.70
C LEU A 39 1.97 -14.12 -14.40
N GLY A 40 0.65 -14.27 -14.33
CA GLY A 40 -0.11 -14.12 -13.10
C GLY A 40 -0.77 -12.77 -12.87
N VAL A 41 -0.68 -11.82 -13.81
CA VAL A 41 -1.46 -10.57 -13.75
C VAL A 41 -2.94 -10.88 -13.93
N ARG A 42 -3.78 -10.32 -13.08
CA ARG A 42 -5.25 -10.58 -13.10
C ARG A 42 -6.06 -9.29 -13.14
N ASP A 43 -5.48 -8.18 -12.74
CA ASP A 43 -6.14 -6.90 -12.64
C ASP A 43 -5.52 -5.89 -13.61
N ILE A 44 -6.38 -5.18 -14.33
CA ILE A 44 -6.01 -4.08 -15.21
C ILE A 44 -6.79 -2.83 -14.80
N ALA A 45 -6.11 -1.75 -14.49
CA ALA A 45 -6.67 -0.43 -14.31
C ALA A 45 -6.57 0.36 -15.63
N LEU A 46 -7.69 0.96 -16.09
CA LEU A 46 -7.77 1.62 -17.38
C LEU A 46 -8.33 3.04 -17.26
N ALA A 47 -7.67 3.99 -17.94
CA ALA A 47 -8.24 5.31 -18.23
C ALA A 47 -8.63 5.41 -19.72
N PRO A 48 -9.71 6.15 -20.06
CA PRO A 48 -10.12 6.33 -21.43
C PRO A 48 -9.09 7.15 -22.22
N GLY A 49 -8.89 6.80 -23.51
CA GLY A 49 -8.02 7.56 -24.39
C GLY A 49 -7.89 6.92 -25.77
N SER A 50 -7.69 7.75 -26.80
CA SER A 50 -7.64 7.26 -28.18
C SER A 50 -6.34 6.49 -28.47
N ARG A 51 -5.17 7.02 -28.06
CA ARG A 51 -3.88 6.37 -28.37
C ARG A 51 -3.75 4.98 -27.71
N SER A 52 -4.40 4.77 -26.56
CA SER A 52 -4.43 3.47 -25.89
C SER A 52 -5.49 2.50 -26.43
N ALA A 53 -6.23 2.84 -27.50
CA ALA A 53 -7.30 2.01 -28.04
C ALA A 53 -6.87 0.56 -28.31
N PRO A 54 -5.70 0.26 -28.91
CA PRO A 54 -5.27 -1.13 -29.14
C PRO A 54 -5.15 -1.94 -27.84
N LEU A 55 -4.53 -1.35 -26.78
CA LEU A 55 -4.42 -1.99 -25.46
C LEU A 55 -5.79 -2.12 -24.78
N THR A 56 -6.60 -1.08 -24.84
CA THR A 56 -7.94 -1.06 -24.22
C THR A 56 -8.84 -2.13 -24.83
N MET A 57 -8.82 -2.27 -26.16
CA MET A 57 -9.61 -3.27 -26.86
C MET A 57 -9.13 -4.69 -26.60
N ALA A 58 -7.82 -4.92 -26.56
CA ALA A 58 -7.25 -6.20 -26.18
C ALA A 58 -7.63 -6.58 -24.74
N ALA A 59 -7.55 -5.62 -23.80
CA ALA A 59 -7.99 -5.84 -22.41
C ALA A 59 -9.50 -6.10 -22.29
N ALA A 60 -10.32 -5.44 -23.10
CA ALA A 60 -11.77 -5.65 -23.13
C ALA A 60 -12.16 -7.03 -23.68
N ALA A 61 -11.43 -7.52 -24.68
CA ALA A 61 -11.67 -8.82 -25.32
C ALA A 61 -11.20 -9.99 -24.43
N HIS A 62 -10.15 -9.80 -23.63
CA HIS A 62 -9.56 -10.87 -22.82
C HIS A 62 -10.43 -11.21 -21.59
N GLN A 63 -10.93 -12.45 -21.51
CA GLN A 63 -11.89 -12.88 -20.48
C GLN A 63 -11.27 -13.07 -19.09
N GLY A 64 -9.96 -13.25 -18.98
CA GLY A 64 -9.28 -13.57 -17.72
C GLY A 64 -8.96 -12.35 -16.83
N PHE A 65 -9.09 -11.12 -17.33
CA PHE A 65 -8.79 -9.93 -16.56
C PHE A 65 -10.01 -9.32 -15.86
N ARG A 66 -9.82 -8.90 -14.62
CA ARG A 66 -10.69 -7.95 -13.93
C ARG A 66 -10.29 -6.54 -14.37
N ARG A 67 -11.25 -5.75 -14.83
CA ARG A 67 -11.04 -4.42 -15.38
C ARG A 67 -11.60 -3.37 -14.45
N HIS A 68 -10.77 -2.40 -14.09
CA HIS A 68 -11.09 -1.31 -13.18
C HIS A 68 -10.92 0.02 -13.92
N LEU A 69 -11.98 0.83 -13.94
CA LEU A 69 -12.04 2.04 -14.77
C LEU A 69 -12.04 3.30 -13.91
N HIS A 70 -11.17 4.25 -14.25
CA HIS A 70 -11.20 5.59 -13.69
C HIS A 70 -10.88 6.63 -14.76
N PHE A 71 -11.51 7.81 -14.68
CA PHE A 71 -11.31 8.90 -15.64
C PHE A 71 -10.14 9.83 -15.26
N ASP A 72 -9.70 9.82 -14.00
CA ASP A 72 -8.56 10.59 -13.49
C ASP A 72 -7.35 9.66 -13.38
N GLU A 73 -6.31 9.90 -14.19
CA GLU A 73 -5.15 9.01 -14.26
C GLU A 73 -4.32 9.01 -12.97
N ARG A 74 -4.31 10.10 -12.22
CA ARG A 74 -3.67 10.12 -10.89
C ARG A 74 -4.39 9.15 -9.95
N GLY A 75 -5.70 9.26 -9.83
CA GLY A 75 -6.54 8.34 -9.08
C GLY A 75 -6.43 6.90 -9.60
N LEU A 76 -6.34 6.72 -10.93
CA LEU A 76 -6.13 5.41 -11.55
C LEU A 76 -4.86 4.73 -11.05
N GLY A 77 -3.74 5.44 -11.03
CA GLY A 77 -2.47 4.91 -10.53
C GLY A 77 -2.54 4.49 -9.07
N PHE A 78 -3.20 5.29 -8.23
CA PHE A 78 -3.41 4.96 -6.82
C PHE A 78 -4.43 3.84 -6.61
N MET A 79 -5.47 3.73 -7.43
CA MET A 79 -6.37 2.58 -7.42
C MET A 79 -5.61 1.29 -7.74
N ALA A 80 -4.77 1.29 -8.77
CA ALA A 80 -3.91 0.16 -9.12
C ALA A 80 -2.94 -0.19 -7.98
N LEU A 81 -2.37 0.81 -7.31
CA LEU A 81 -1.54 0.63 -6.11
C LEU A 81 -2.31 -0.11 -5.01
N GLY A 82 -3.56 0.27 -4.76
CA GLY A 82 -4.43 -0.39 -3.78
C GLY A 82 -4.74 -1.84 -4.12
N LEU A 83 -5.08 -2.10 -5.40
CA LEU A 83 -5.29 -3.45 -5.92
C LEU A 83 -4.06 -4.33 -5.73
N ALA A 84 -2.86 -3.82 -6.07
CA ALA A 84 -1.61 -4.56 -5.94
C ALA A 84 -1.22 -4.81 -4.47
N LYS A 85 -1.40 -3.81 -3.59
CA LYS A 85 -1.18 -3.96 -2.13
C LYS A 85 -2.09 -5.03 -1.53
N GLY A 86 -3.36 -5.06 -1.94
CA GLY A 86 -4.33 -5.99 -1.38
C GLY A 86 -4.19 -7.41 -1.93
N SER A 87 -3.92 -7.57 -3.23
CA SER A 87 -3.78 -8.88 -3.87
C SER A 87 -2.39 -9.51 -3.74
N ASN A 88 -1.37 -8.72 -3.38
CA ASN A 88 0.06 -9.11 -3.47
C ASN A 88 0.46 -9.60 -4.88
N ARG A 89 -0.18 -9.08 -5.92
CA ARG A 89 0.06 -9.43 -7.32
C ARG A 89 0.35 -8.19 -8.16
N PRO A 90 1.09 -8.31 -9.26
CA PRO A 90 1.25 -7.21 -10.20
C PRO A 90 -0.08 -6.77 -10.80
N VAL A 91 -0.26 -5.44 -10.94
CA VAL A 91 -1.43 -4.82 -11.57
C VAL A 91 -0.97 -3.99 -12.76
N ALA A 92 -1.59 -4.22 -13.92
CA ALA A 92 -1.33 -3.44 -15.11
C ALA A 92 -2.16 -2.14 -15.12
N VAL A 93 -1.56 -1.05 -15.61
CA VAL A 93 -2.20 0.27 -15.72
C VAL A 93 -2.09 0.74 -17.16
N ILE A 94 -3.22 0.94 -17.82
CA ILE A 94 -3.31 1.38 -19.21
C ILE A 94 -3.86 2.80 -19.28
N MET A 95 -3.15 3.70 -19.96
CA MET A 95 -3.60 5.07 -20.22
C MET A 95 -3.09 5.56 -21.57
N THR A 96 -3.67 6.65 -22.00
CA THR A 96 -3.27 7.35 -23.22
C THR A 96 -1.95 8.12 -23.01
N SER A 97 -1.48 8.80 -24.05
CA SER A 97 -0.24 9.58 -24.05
C SER A 97 -0.41 10.97 -23.41
N GLY A 98 0.70 11.65 -23.23
CA GLY A 98 0.72 13.03 -22.75
C GLY A 98 0.66 13.13 -21.23
N THR A 99 -0.07 14.13 -20.73
CA THR A 99 -0.20 14.38 -19.28
C THR A 99 -0.84 13.23 -18.52
N ALA A 100 -1.59 12.35 -19.18
CA ALA A 100 -2.10 11.11 -18.60
C ALA A 100 -0.98 10.27 -17.96
N VAL A 101 0.15 10.13 -18.66
CA VAL A 101 1.33 9.41 -18.15
C VAL A 101 1.98 10.17 -17.00
N ALA A 102 2.15 11.49 -17.15
CA ALA A 102 2.75 12.33 -16.10
C ALA A 102 1.96 12.30 -14.78
N ASN A 103 0.62 12.18 -14.84
CA ASN A 103 -0.23 12.08 -13.67
C ASN A 103 0.00 10.80 -12.83
N LEU A 104 0.65 9.78 -13.37
CA LEU A 104 0.99 8.57 -12.61
C LEU A 104 2.20 8.74 -11.67
N TRP A 105 2.99 9.81 -11.82
CA TRP A 105 4.23 10.01 -11.05
C TRP A 105 4.07 9.78 -9.54
N PRO A 106 3.08 10.36 -8.85
CA PRO A 106 2.91 10.15 -7.42
C PRO A 106 2.70 8.68 -7.05
N ALA A 107 1.86 7.96 -7.80
CA ALA A 107 1.60 6.54 -7.57
C ALA A 107 2.85 5.68 -7.86
N VAL A 108 3.60 6.01 -8.92
CA VAL A 108 4.88 5.36 -9.26
C VAL A 108 5.90 5.54 -8.14
N ALA A 109 6.02 6.75 -7.58
CA ALA A 109 6.93 7.03 -6.47
C ALA A 109 6.54 6.21 -5.22
N GLU A 110 5.27 6.22 -4.84
CA GLU A 110 4.78 5.45 -3.68
C GLU A 110 4.98 3.94 -3.90
N ALA A 111 4.64 3.41 -5.09
CA ALA A 111 4.80 2.00 -5.44
C ALA A 111 6.26 1.55 -5.33
N GLN A 112 7.18 2.30 -5.92
CA GLN A 112 8.60 1.97 -5.89
C GLN A 112 9.18 2.01 -4.47
N LEU A 113 8.85 3.05 -3.70
CA LEU A 113 9.31 3.19 -2.31
C LEU A 113 8.74 2.12 -1.37
N THR A 114 7.64 1.50 -1.75
CA THR A 114 6.98 0.46 -0.94
C THR A 114 7.14 -0.95 -1.52
N GLY A 115 7.79 -1.09 -2.68
CA GLY A 115 7.98 -2.39 -3.34
C GLY A 115 6.67 -2.98 -3.87
N VAL A 116 5.72 -2.14 -4.28
CA VAL A 116 4.43 -2.60 -4.82
C VAL A 116 4.55 -2.80 -6.33
N PRO A 117 4.21 -3.97 -6.88
CA PRO A 117 4.41 -4.28 -8.28
C PRO A 117 3.31 -3.64 -9.15
N LEU A 118 3.66 -2.57 -9.85
CA LEU A 118 2.83 -1.97 -10.90
C LEU A 118 3.47 -2.16 -12.27
N ILE A 119 2.65 -2.35 -13.30
CA ILE A 119 3.07 -2.47 -14.70
C ILE A 119 2.39 -1.36 -15.48
N ILE A 120 3.13 -0.31 -15.79
CA ILE A 120 2.62 0.84 -16.54
C ILE A 120 2.72 0.55 -18.03
N LEU A 121 1.59 0.57 -18.72
CA LEU A 121 1.47 0.44 -20.17
C LEU A 121 1.00 1.78 -20.74
N SER A 122 1.94 2.72 -20.94
CA SER A 122 1.63 4.03 -21.51
C SER A 122 1.59 3.94 -23.04
N ALA A 123 0.47 4.34 -23.63
CA ALA A 123 0.42 4.45 -25.08
C ALA A 123 1.12 5.72 -25.56
N ASP A 124 1.82 5.63 -26.69
CA ASP A 124 2.54 6.75 -27.26
C ASP A 124 2.39 6.81 -28.79
N ARG A 125 2.81 7.94 -29.36
CA ARG A 125 2.96 8.09 -30.79
C ARG A 125 4.17 7.31 -31.28
N PRO A 126 4.19 6.93 -32.58
CA PRO A 126 5.37 6.38 -33.20
C PRO A 126 6.51 7.39 -33.18
N HIS A 127 7.74 6.90 -33.26
CA HIS A 127 8.95 7.70 -33.03
C HIS A 127 9.05 8.96 -33.93
N GLU A 128 8.60 8.87 -35.17
CA GLU A 128 8.60 9.98 -36.14
C GLU A 128 7.66 11.12 -35.78
N LEU A 129 6.76 10.95 -34.80
CA LEU A 129 5.86 11.97 -34.30
C LEU A 129 6.26 12.55 -32.94
N ILE A 130 7.41 12.17 -32.42
CA ILE A 130 7.94 12.73 -31.16
C ILE A 130 8.73 14.01 -31.48
N ASP A 131 8.57 15.03 -30.64
CA ASP A 131 9.26 16.32 -30.72
C ASP A 131 9.07 17.07 -32.04
N ASN A 132 7.92 16.91 -32.69
CA ASN A 132 7.57 17.60 -33.93
C ASN A 132 6.28 18.41 -33.88
N GLY A 133 5.73 18.64 -32.67
CA GLY A 133 4.48 19.38 -32.49
C GLY A 133 3.21 18.55 -32.70
N ALA A 134 3.32 17.20 -32.76
CA ALA A 134 2.14 16.33 -32.84
C ALA A 134 1.25 16.52 -31.61
N ASN A 135 -0.08 16.51 -31.85
CA ASN A 135 -1.07 16.73 -30.79
C ASN A 135 -0.94 15.71 -29.66
N GLN A 136 -0.92 16.17 -28.41
CA GLN A 136 -0.85 15.36 -27.19
C GLN A 136 0.38 14.42 -27.15
N ALA A 137 1.50 14.82 -27.76
CA ALA A 137 2.80 14.17 -27.67
C ALA A 137 3.69 14.90 -26.66
N ILE A 138 4.32 14.14 -25.80
CA ILE A 138 5.37 14.59 -24.88
C ILE A 138 6.53 13.59 -24.93
N ASP A 139 7.67 13.93 -24.38
CA ASP A 139 8.74 12.95 -24.18
C ASP A 139 8.37 12.00 -23.03
N GLN A 140 7.89 10.79 -23.39
CA GLN A 140 7.48 9.75 -22.44
C GLN A 140 8.59 8.76 -22.15
N GLN A 141 9.62 8.71 -22.99
CA GLN A 141 10.70 7.79 -22.81
C GLN A 141 11.51 8.14 -21.55
N GLY A 142 11.47 7.24 -20.57
CA GLY A 142 12.13 7.47 -19.29
C GLY A 142 11.49 8.54 -18.40
N ILE A 143 10.22 8.90 -18.63
CA ILE A 143 9.51 9.94 -17.88
C ILE A 143 9.53 9.73 -16.36
N PHE A 144 9.56 8.49 -15.88
CA PHE A 144 9.63 8.16 -14.45
C PHE A 144 11.07 8.10 -13.91
N GLY A 145 12.06 8.51 -14.71
CA GLY A 145 13.47 8.56 -14.31
C GLY A 145 13.98 7.19 -13.84
N ARG A 146 14.58 7.17 -12.65
CA ARG A 146 15.17 5.96 -12.04
C ARG A 146 14.21 5.16 -11.14
N TYR A 147 12.93 5.54 -11.06
CA TYR A 147 11.99 4.86 -10.18
C TYR A 147 11.63 3.46 -10.66
N PRO A 148 11.33 3.22 -11.96
CA PRO A 148 11.05 1.86 -12.42
C PRO A 148 12.26 0.93 -12.27
N VAL A 149 11.99 -0.30 -11.81
CA VAL A 149 13.01 -1.38 -11.76
C VAL A 149 13.33 -1.89 -13.15
N TYR A 150 12.42 -1.69 -14.09
CA TYR A 150 12.58 -1.96 -15.51
C TYR A 150 11.76 -0.97 -16.33
N GLN A 151 12.33 -0.48 -17.42
CA GLN A 151 11.63 0.35 -18.40
C GLN A 151 12.09 0.01 -19.81
N GLN A 152 11.14 -0.01 -20.73
CA GLN A 152 11.40 -0.26 -22.15
C GLN A 152 10.49 0.56 -23.03
N ASN A 153 11.07 1.19 -24.04
CA ASN A 153 10.31 1.78 -25.12
C ASN A 153 10.08 0.71 -26.20
N LEU A 154 8.85 0.24 -26.33
CA LEU A 154 8.48 -0.72 -27.38
C LEU A 154 8.39 0.02 -28.71
N PRO A 155 9.05 -0.46 -29.76
CA PRO A 155 8.94 0.15 -31.09
C PRO A 155 7.54 0.02 -31.65
N SER A 156 7.24 0.78 -32.68
CA SER A 156 5.99 0.63 -33.43
C SER A 156 5.82 -0.79 -33.96
N PRO A 157 4.64 -1.42 -33.78
CA PRO A 157 4.38 -2.76 -34.27
C PRO A 157 4.59 -2.88 -35.79
N THR A 158 5.34 -3.89 -36.22
CA THR A 158 5.71 -4.12 -37.62
C THR A 158 5.91 -5.61 -37.88
N PRO A 159 5.68 -6.09 -39.13
CA PRO A 159 5.91 -7.49 -39.49
C PRO A 159 7.41 -7.91 -39.44
N THR A 160 8.34 -6.95 -39.43
CA THR A 160 9.77 -7.24 -39.44
C THR A 160 10.35 -7.59 -38.07
N ILE A 161 9.63 -7.24 -37.00
CA ILE A 161 10.03 -7.59 -35.63
C ILE A 161 9.25 -8.85 -35.22
N PRO A 162 9.92 -9.94 -34.82
CA PRO A 162 9.26 -11.18 -34.46
C PRO A 162 8.26 -11.01 -33.29
N ALA A 163 7.15 -11.71 -33.32
CA ALA A 163 6.15 -11.75 -32.25
C ALA A 163 6.75 -12.13 -30.88
N ALA A 164 7.72 -13.03 -30.85
CA ALA A 164 8.44 -13.46 -29.66
C ALA A 164 9.19 -12.31 -28.94
N PHE A 165 9.50 -11.21 -29.65
CA PHE A 165 10.10 -10.01 -29.02
C PHE A 165 9.18 -9.43 -27.95
N VAL A 166 7.87 -9.35 -28.21
CA VAL A 166 6.90 -8.82 -27.24
C VAL A 166 6.85 -9.72 -26.00
N LEU A 167 6.72 -11.03 -26.20
CA LEU A 167 6.64 -12.01 -25.12
C LEU A 167 7.90 -12.00 -24.25
N SER A 168 9.08 -12.10 -24.88
CA SER A 168 10.37 -12.07 -24.19
C SER A 168 10.60 -10.75 -23.41
N SER A 169 10.14 -9.61 -23.93
CA SER A 169 10.19 -8.33 -23.23
C SER A 169 9.36 -8.35 -21.95
N VAL A 170 8.17 -8.94 -21.99
CA VAL A 170 7.28 -9.07 -20.83
C VAL A 170 7.90 -10.01 -19.79
N ASP A 171 8.39 -11.20 -20.21
CA ASP A 171 9.06 -12.14 -19.32
C ASP A 171 10.22 -11.50 -18.57
N GLN A 172 11.10 -10.79 -19.30
CA GLN A 172 12.24 -10.10 -18.71
C GLN A 172 11.80 -9.03 -17.69
N ALA A 173 10.78 -8.25 -18.02
CA ALA A 173 10.29 -7.19 -17.15
C ALA A 173 9.74 -7.74 -15.82
N LEU A 174 8.91 -8.78 -15.89
CA LEU A 174 8.34 -9.39 -14.69
C LEU A 174 9.37 -10.16 -13.88
N ALA A 175 10.36 -10.78 -14.53
CA ALA A 175 11.49 -11.38 -13.83
C ALA A 175 12.30 -10.34 -13.04
N LYS A 176 12.57 -9.15 -13.61
CA LYS A 176 13.21 -8.04 -12.91
C LYS A 176 12.34 -7.53 -11.74
N GLN A 177 11.04 -7.41 -11.96
CA GLN A 177 10.09 -7.01 -10.92
C GLN A 177 10.02 -8.02 -9.77
N ALA A 178 10.11 -9.31 -10.05
CA ALA A 178 10.13 -10.35 -9.03
C ALA A 178 11.42 -10.32 -8.20
N LEU A 179 12.58 -10.03 -8.82
CA LEU A 179 13.86 -9.85 -8.11
C LEU A 179 13.88 -8.62 -7.22
N THR A 180 13.29 -7.53 -7.69
CA THR A 180 13.22 -6.25 -6.99
C THR A 180 11.82 -5.69 -7.14
N PRO A 181 10.91 -5.97 -6.19
CA PRO A 181 9.53 -5.50 -6.29
C PRO A 181 9.44 -3.98 -6.46
N GLY A 182 8.60 -3.55 -7.42
CA GLY A 182 8.45 -2.15 -7.77
C GLY A 182 7.74 -1.96 -9.11
N VAL A 183 8.04 -0.86 -9.79
CA VAL A 183 7.35 -0.45 -11.00
C VAL A 183 8.08 -0.91 -12.25
N VAL A 184 7.32 -1.46 -13.20
CA VAL A 184 7.74 -1.71 -14.59
C VAL A 184 7.05 -0.69 -15.48
N HIS A 185 7.74 -0.15 -16.48
CA HIS A 185 7.18 0.76 -17.46
C HIS A 185 7.46 0.29 -18.89
N PHE A 186 6.41 0.06 -19.65
CA PHE A 186 6.44 -0.09 -21.10
C PHE A 186 5.82 1.14 -21.75
N ASN A 187 6.59 1.86 -22.54
CA ASN A 187 6.09 2.92 -23.41
C ASN A 187 5.75 2.29 -24.78
N CYS A 188 4.47 2.19 -25.10
CA CYS A 188 3.94 1.42 -26.24
C CYS A 188 3.62 2.37 -27.40
N MET A 189 4.45 2.37 -28.43
CA MET A 189 4.25 3.22 -29.61
C MET A 189 3.27 2.59 -30.59
N TYR A 190 2.16 3.28 -30.85
CA TYR A 190 1.13 2.83 -31.79
C TYR A 190 0.97 3.81 -32.95
N PRO A 191 1.34 3.43 -34.19
CA PRO A 191 0.96 4.18 -35.40
C PRO A 191 -0.53 4.02 -35.69
N GLU A 192 -1.09 4.90 -36.51
CA GLU A 192 -2.46 4.73 -37.01
C GLU A 192 -2.52 3.64 -38.10
N PRO A 193 -3.64 2.93 -38.21
CA PRO A 193 -4.90 3.12 -37.51
C PRO A 193 -4.91 2.50 -36.11
N LEU A 194 -5.57 3.21 -35.15
CA LEU A 194 -5.68 2.77 -33.75
C LEU A 194 -6.90 1.90 -33.51
N TYR A 195 -7.93 2.10 -34.31
CA TYR A 195 -9.21 1.38 -34.22
C TYR A 195 -9.28 0.29 -35.29
N PRO A 196 -10.00 -0.82 -35.05
CA PRO A 196 -10.22 -1.81 -36.07
C PRO A 196 -11.02 -1.21 -37.23
N GLY A 197 -10.65 -1.60 -38.47
CA GLY A 197 -11.50 -1.40 -39.61
C GLY A 197 -12.65 -2.43 -39.65
N GLU A 198 -13.35 -2.49 -40.78
CA GLU A 198 -14.43 -3.45 -41.01
C GLU A 198 -13.95 -4.90 -41.14
N HIS A 199 -12.66 -5.13 -41.43
CA HIS A 199 -12.08 -6.43 -41.73
C HIS A 199 -10.96 -6.81 -40.77
N TYR A 200 -11.03 -8.02 -40.24
CA TYR A 200 -9.92 -8.69 -39.56
C TYR A 200 -9.02 -9.35 -40.59
N GLN A 201 -7.71 -9.41 -40.30
CA GLN A 201 -6.69 -10.04 -41.10
C GLN A 201 -6.20 -11.30 -40.38
N ASP A 202 -5.75 -12.29 -41.17
CA ASP A 202 -5.11 -13.48 -40.65
C ASP A 202 -3.61 -13.24 -40.46
N PHE A 203 -3.14 -13.40 -39.21
CA PHE A 203 -1.74 -13.26 -38.80
C PHE A 203 -1.06 -14.62 -38.55
N SER A 204 -1.63 -15.73 -39.04
CA SER A 204 -1.12 -17.08 -38.81
C SER A 204 0.36 -17.21 -39.16
N ASP A 205 0.81 -16.70 -40.32
CA ASP A 205 2.21 -16.76 -40.76
C ASP A 205 3.14 -15.96 -39.81
N TYR A 206 2.71 -14.81 -39.35
CA TYR A 206 3.48 -13.96 -38.40
C TYR A 206 3.59 -14.60 -37.02
N LEU A 207 2.55 -15.30 -36.58
CA LEU A 207 2.45 -15.96 -35.27
C LEU A 207 3.02 -17.39 -35.26
N ALA A 208 3.12 -18.03 -36.41
CA ALA A 208 3.59 -19.43 -36.54
C ALA A 208 4.91 -19.74 -35.79
N PRO A 209 5.92 -18.82 -35.74
CA PRO A 209 7.15 -19.05 -34.98
C PRO A 209 6.97 -19.19 -33.47
N LEU A 210 5.80 -18.78 -32.90
CA LEU A 210 5.50 -18.94 -31.48
C LEU A 210 5.18 -20.41 -31.10
N GLY A 211 4.94 -21.29 -32.10
CA GLY A 211 4.81 -22.72 -31.89
C GLY A 211 3.81 -23.12 -30.80
N ASP A 212 4.28 -23.92 -29.85
CA ASP A 212 3.45 -24.45 -28.75
C ASP A 212 2.85 -23.38 -27.85
N TRP A 213 3.42 -22.17 -27.83
CA TRP A 213 2.86 -21.07 -27.03
C TRP A 213 1.42 -20.74 -27.41
N LEU A 214 1.07 -20.79 -28.70
CA LEU A 214 -0.27 -20.51 -29.21
C LEU A 214 -1.35 -21.47 -28.66
N GLY A 215 -0.99 -22.72 -28.40
CA GLY A 215 -1.90 -23.77 -27.93
C GLY A 215 -1.75 -24.08 -26.43
N SER A 216 -0.86 -23.41 -25.72
CA SER A 216 -0.62 -23.62 -24.27
C SER A 216 -1.07 -22.44 -23.44
N HIS A 217 -1.04 -22.63 -22.12
CA HIS A 217 -1.23 -21.54 -21.13
C HIS A 217 0.07 -21.17 -20.41
N LYS A 218 1.22 -21.68 -20.89
CA LYS A 218 2.52 -21.40 -20.27
C LYS A 218 3.08 -20.09 -20.80
N PRO A 219 3.78 -19.30 -19.95
CA PRO A 219 4.57 -18.16 -20.41
C PRO A 219 5.63 -18.57 -21.43
N TRP A 220 6.10 -17.62 -22.23
CA TRP A 220 7.07 -17.85 -23.29
C TRP A 220 8.44 -18.31 -22.77
N SER A 221 9.00 -17.54 -21.83
CA SER A 221 10.32 -17.80 -21.25
C SER A 221 10.36 -17.40 -19.78
N PRO A 222 9.59 -18.06 -18.89
CA PRO A 222 9.52 -17.67 -17.49
C PRO A 222 10.86 -17.94 -16.80
N TRP A 223 11.32 -16.97 -16.02
CA TRP A 223 12.51 -17.14 -15.20
C TRP A 223 12.17 -17.91 -13.94
N GLN A 224 12.97 -18.94 -13.66
CA GLN A 224 12.84 -19.68 -12.42
C GLN A 224 13.76 -19.07 -11.37
N GLN A 225 13.22 -18.82 -10.19
CA GLN A 225 13.97 -18.31 -9.05
C GLN A 225 13.79 -19.26 -7.86
N ASN A 226 14.87 -19.46 -7.14
CA ASN A 226 14.78 -20.11 -5.83
C ASN A 226 14.24 -19.10 -4.83
N GLU A 227 13.41 -19.55 -3.88
CA GLU A 227 13.05 -18.72 -2.74
C GLU A 227 14.30 -18.25 -2.01
N PRO A 228 14.36 -16.95 -1.60
CA PRO A 228 15.49 -16.47 -0.81
C PRO A 228 15.62 -17.28 0.48
N THR A 229 16.69 -18.02 0.64
CA THR A 229 17.01 -18.72 1.90
C THR A 229 17.76 -17.78 2.82
N CYS A 230 17.48 -17.86 4.11
CA CYS A 230 18.29 -17.19 5.14
C CYS A 230 19.31 -18.22 5.66
N PRO A 231 20.63 -17.98 5.51
CA PRO A 231 21.61 -18.84 6.18
C PRO A 231 21.56 -18.62 7.69
N PRO A 232 21.89 -19.65 8.51
CA PRO A 232 22.10 -19.46 9.93
C PRO A 232 23.14 -18.37 10.19
N GLN A 233 22.90 -17.48 11.15
CA GLN A 233 23.81 -16.41 11.48
C GLN A 233 24.82 -16.90 12.53
N ALA A 234 26.10 -16.73 12.28
CA ALA A 234 27.17 -17.20 13.18
C ALA A 234 27.09 -16.55 14.57
N GLU A 235 26.72 -15.26 14.59
CA GLU A 235 26.59 -14.46 15.82
C GLU A 235 25.24 -14.61 16.52
N TRP A 236 24.30 -15.40 15.95
CA TRP A 236 22.94 -15.51 16.48
C TRP A 236 22.89 -15.99 17.93
N GLU A 237 23.71 -16.97 18.27
CA GLU A 237 23.74 -17.52 19.63
C GLU A 237 24.16 -16.47 20.67
N THR A 238 25.16 -15.65 20.35
CA THR A 238 25.61 -14.57 21.23
C THR A 238 24.57 -13.42 21.27
N PHE A 239 23.98 -13.09 20.12
CA PHE A 239 22.97 -12.04 20.01
C PHE A 239 21.71 -12.35 20.84
N ARG A 240 21.17 -13.56 20.73
CA ARG A 240 19.93 -13.96 21.40
C ARG A 240 20.04 -14.16 22.91
N GLN A 241 21.27 -14.31 23.45
CA GLN A 241 21.52 -14.42 24.90
C GLN A 241 21.51 -13.06 25.60
N GLN A 242 21.54 -11.97 24.86
CA GLN A 242 21.48 -10.61 25.40
C GLN A 242 20.04 -10.20 25.68
N ARG A 243 19.85 -9.16 26.49
CA ARG A 243 18.52 -8.58 26.71
C ARG A 243 18.13 -7.77 25.47
N GLY A 244 17.13 -8.23 24.74
CA GLY A 244 16.74 -7.62 23.48
C GLY A 244 15.29 -7.14 23.43
N ILE A 245 15.00 -6.39 22.39
CA ILE A 245 13.64 -6.04 21.98
C ILE A 245 13.43 -6.42 20.51
N VAL A 246 12.19 -6.74 20.15
CA VAL A 246 11.78 -6.92 18.76
C VAL A 246 10.93 -5.73 18.32
N VAL A 247 11.31 -5.11 17.22
CA VAL A 247 10.52 -4.05 16.57
C VAL A 247 9.97 -4.58 15.26
N ALA A 248 8.66 -4.51 15.07
CA ALA A 248 8.01 -4.84 13.81
C ALA A 248 7.57 -3.55 13.10
N GLY A 249 8.29 -3.15 12.07
CA GLY A 249 7.93 -2.05 11.18
C GLY A 249 6.92 -2.50 10.12
N ARG A 250 6.99 -1.90 8.90
CA ARG A 250 6.09 -2.29 7.82
C ARG A 250 6.35 -3.71 7.34
N ILE A 251 5.36 -4.58 7.49
CA ILE A 251 5.30 -5.94 6.96
C ILE A 251 3.97 -6.07 6.21
N THR A 252 3.99 -6.46 4.95
CA THR A 252 2.77 -6.53 4.12
C THR A 252 2.07 -7.89 4.17
N ASP A 253 2.83 -8.95 4.42
CA ASP A 253 2.32 -10.32 4.53
C ASP A 253 2.01 -10.68 5.99
N PRO A 254 0.73 -10.94 6.35
CA PRO A 254 0.36 -11.34 7.70
C PRO A 254 1.08 -12.60 8.23
N LYS A 255 1.45 -13.54 7.34
CA LYS A 255 2.19 -14.74 7.74
C LYS A 255 3.61 -14.40 8.21
N GLN A 256 4.26 -13.47 7.52
CA GLN A 256 5.58 -12.99 7.91
C GLN A 256 5.53 -12.20 9.22
N ALA A 257 4.48 -11.41 9.42
CA ALA A 257 4.25 -10.68 10.65
C ALA A 257 4.05 -11.63 11.85
N GLN A 258 3.26 -12.69 11.66
CA GLN A 258 3.05 -13.71 12.71
C GLN A 258 4.35 -14.48 13.02
N ALA A 259 5.21 -14.74 12.05
CA ALA A 259 6.52 -15.36 12.30
C ALA A 259 7.42 -14.46 13.16
N ALA A 260 7.41 -13.13 12.91
CA ALA A 260 8.14 -12.16 13.73
C ALA A 260 7.61 -12.12 15.17
N ALA A 261 6.28 -12.11 15.36
CA ALA A 261 5.66 -12.12 16.68
C ALA A 261 5.94 -13.43 17.46
N ALA A 262 5.87 -14.58 16.79
CA ALA A 262 6.19 -15.88 17.40
C ALA A 262 7.66 -15.95 17.82
N LEU A 263 8.58 -15.39 17.03
CA LEU A 263 9.99 -15.35 17.39
C LEU A 263 10.23 -14.42 18.59
N ALA A 264 9.56 -13.26 18.66
CA ALA A 264 9.63 -12.37 19.82
C ALA A 264 9.19 -13.08 21.12
N GLU A 265 8.08 -13.82 21.04
CA GLU A 265 7.57 -14.62 22.15
C GLU A 265 8.55 -15.72 22.59
N GLN A 266 9.15 -16.45 21.64
CA GLN A 266 10.16 -17.48 21.93
C GLN A 266 11.42 -16.89 22.58
N LEU A 267 11.84 -15.70 22.15
CA LEU A 267 12.98 -14.98 22.73
C LEU A 267 12.67 -14.42 24.13
N GLY A 268 11.41 -14.36 24.54
CA GLY A 268 11.00 -13.66 25.76
C GLY A 268 11.18 -12.14 25.65
N TRP A 269 11.34 -11.61 24.45
CA TRP A 269 11.60 -10.19 24.20
C TRP A 269 10.32 -9.40 23.95
N PRO A 270 10.22 -8.17 24.49
CA PRO A 270 9.09 -7.30 24.18
C PRO A 270 8.96 -7.04 22.68
N LEU A 271 7.74 -7.17 22.17
CA LEU A 271 7.40 -6.84 20.79
C LEU A 271 6.81 -5.43 20.73
N LEU A 272 7.42 -4.57 19.94
CA LEU A 272 6.99 -3.19 19.66
C LEU A 272 6.54 -3.13 18.19
N ALA A 273 5.23 -3.26 17.96
CA ALA A 273 4.67 -3.38 16.61
C ALA A 273 4.09 -2.05 16.14
N ASP A 274 4.56 -1.59 14.99
CA ASP A 274 4.05 -0.43 14.24
C ASP A 274 2.68 -0.73 13.62
N LEU A 275 1.88 0.29 13.35
CA LEU A 275 0.58 0.16 12.68
C LEU A 275 0.64 -0.65 11.38
N GLN A 276 1.72 -0.53 10.61
CA GLN A 276 1.90 -1.20 9.32
C GLN A 276 2.42 -2.63 9.42
N SER A 277 2.63 -3.13 10.65
CA SER A 277 3.25 -4.44 10.89
C SER A 277 2.32 -5.64 10.68
N GLN A 278 1.01 -5.44 10.52
CA GLN A 278 -0.05 -6.46 10.55
C GLN A 278 -0.25 -7.15 11.92
N ILE A 279 0.57 -6.84 12.92
CA ILE A 279 0.51 -7.39 14.28
C ILE A 279 0.42 -6.29 15.34
N ARG A 280 0.03 -5.07 14.95
CA ARG A 280 -0.18 -3.96 15.89
C ARG A 280 -1.25 -4.29 16.95
N PHE A 281 -2.26 -5.06 16.57
CA PHE A 281 -3.39 -5.47 17.42
C PHE A 281 -3.22 -6.86 18.04
N ASP A 282 -2.08 -7.52 17.82
CA ASP A 282 -1.76 -8.84 18.39
C ASP A 282 -1.55 -8.74 19.91
N SER A 283 -2.02 -9.74 20.66
CA SER A 283 -1.91 -9.76 22.13
C SER A 283 -0.48 -9.81 22.65
N ARG A 284 0.48 -10.21 21.82
CA ARG A 284 1.91 -10.23 22.14
C ARG A 284 2.57 -8.86 22.03
N ASN A 285 1.91 -7.90 21.37
CA ASN A 285 2.42 -6.54 21.19
C ASN A 285 2.31 -5.73 22.48
N LEU A 286 3.35 -4.94 22.75
CA LEU A 286 3.34 -3.93 23.81
C LEU A 286 2.52 -2.72 23.35
N ILE A 287 1.28 -2.59 23.84
CA ILE A 287 0.34 -1.53 23.43
C ILE A 287 0.78 -0.16 23.91
N HIS A 288 0.27 0.90 23.25
CA HIS A 288 0.48 2.30 23.64
C HIS A 288 1.95 2.72 23.76
N MET A 289 2.87 1.96 23.18
CA MET A 289 4.31 2.13 23.27
C MET A 289 4.78 3.55 22.91
N ASP A 290 4.22 4.17 21.86
CA ASP A 290 4.61 5.54 21.47
C ASP A 290 4.35 6.53 22.61
N LEU A 291 3.19 6.46 23.24
CA LEU A 291 2.81 7.35 24.34
C LEU A 291 3.51 6.99 25.64
N ALA A 292 3.74 5.71 25.92
CA ALA A 292 4.51 5.23 27.07
C ALA A 292 5.96 5.75 27.06
N LEU A 293 6.53 6.02 25.88
CA LEU A 293 7.83 6.70 25.75
C LEU A 293 7.87 8.16 26.27
N ASN A 294 6.75 8.71 26.75
CA ASN A 294 6.76 9.94 27.57
C ASN A 294 7.04 9.68 29.05
N ASP A 295 6.88 8.43 29.53
CA ASP A 295 7.13 8.06 30.92
C ASP A 295 8.63 7.79 31.12
N PRO A 296 9.32 8.53 32.03
CA PRO A 296 10.74 8.30 32.28
C PRO A 296 11.07 6.91 32.84
N GLU A 297 10.16 6.30 33.63
CA GLU A 297 10.35 4.97 34.18
C GLU A 297 10.27 3.90 33.08
N PHE A 298 9.29 4.02 32.19
CA PHE A 298 9.19 3.16 31.01
C PHE A 298 10.44 3.28 30.11
N VAL A 299 10.90 4.50 29.85
CA VAL A 299 12.11 4.75 29.03
C VAL A 299 13.35 4.15 29.70
N ALA A 300 13.49 4.30 31.04
CA ALA A 300 14.61 3.72 31.78
C ALA A 300 14.62 2.20 31.72
N GLU A 301 13.46 1.56 31.89
CA GLU A 301 13.35 0.09 31.78
C GLU A 301 13.60 -0.41 30.36
N LEU A 302 12.99 0.21 29.34
CA LEU A 302 13.25 -0.10 27.94
C LEU A 302 14.72 0.09 27.57
N GLY A 303 15.37 1.09 28.18
CA GLY A 303 16.79 1.41 28.03
C GLY A 303 17.75 0.34 28.55
N ARG A 304 17.24 -0.68 29.24
CA ARG A 304 18.04 -1.84 29.64
C ARG A 304 18.23 -2.85 28.50
N ALA A 305 17.58 -2.64 27.36
CA ALA A 305 17.81 -3.46 26.17
C ALA A 305 19.24 -3.23 25.63
N GLU A 306 19.91 -4.31 25.30
CA GLU A 306 21.28 -4.30 24.77
C GLU A 306 21.28 -4.45 23.24
N VAL A 307 20.31 -5.24 22.71
CA VAL A 307 20.22 -5.54 21.29
C VAL A 307 18.82 -5.27 20.73
N LEU A 308 18.79 -4.96 19.43
CA LEU A 308 17.57 -4.71 18.68
C LEU A 308 17.47 -5.66 17.49
N LEU A 309 16.38 -6.43 17.41
CA LEU A 309 15.99 -7.19 16.23
C LEU A 309 14.77 -6.52 15.59
N GLN A 310 14.95 -5.96 14.40
CA GLN A 310 13.85 -5.32 13.68
C GLN A 310 13.44 -6.13 12.46
N PHE A 311 12.13 -6.35 12.30
CA PHE A 311 11.49 -6.90 11.10
C PHE A 311 10.76 -5.81 10.36
N GLY A 312 11.01 -5.67 9.04
CA GLY A 312 10.45 -4.57 8.26
C GLY A 312 10.98 -3.20 8.70
N ALA A 313 10.67 -2.18 7.95
CA ALA A 313 11.18 -0.83 8.19
C ALA A 313 10.06 0.22 8.13
N ARG A 314 10.41 1.51 8.20
CA ARG A 314 9.50 2.66 8.06
C ARG A 314 8.46 2.73 9.20
N LEU A 315 8.93 3.10 10.37
CA LEU A 315 8.09 3.27 11.56
C LEU A 315 7.22 4.54 11.46
N VAL A 316 5.99 4.46 11.97
CA VAL A 316 5.08 5.60 12.17
C VAL A 316 5.51 6.41 13.39
N SER A 317 5.86 5.72 14.48
CA SER A 317 6.23 6.35 15.75
C SER A 317 7.55 7.12 15.66
N LYS A 318 7.46 8.45 15.79
CA LYS A 318 8.64 9.31 15.87
C LYS A 318 9.41 9.10 17.18
N ARG A 319 8.70 8.84 18.30
CA ARG A 319 9.34 8.63 19.62
C ARG A 319 10.14 7.36 19.65
N LEU A 320 9.59 6.26 19.10
CA LEU A 320 10.33 5.01 18.95
C LEU A 320 11.56 5.18 18.05
N GLY A 321 11.41 5.86 16.92
CA GLY A 321 12.54 6.18 16.04
C GLY A 321 13.63 6.99 16.76
N GLN A 322 13.26 7.99 17.58
CA GLN A 322 14.21 8.75 18.39
C GLN A 322 14.86 7.91 19.48
N PHE A 323 14.10 7.02 20.13
CA PHE A 323 14.66 6.09 21.10
C PHE A 323 15.70 5.18 20.45
N ILE A 324 15.38 4.55 19.32
CA ILE A 324 16.30 3.68 18.56
C ILE A 324 17.56 4.45 18.15
N LYS A 325 17.41 5.69 17.71
CA LYS A 325 18.52 6.56 17.28
C LYS A 325 19.50 6.87 18.41
N HIS A 326 19.00 7.23 19.60
CA HIS A 326 19.82 7.75 20.70
C HIS A 326 20.30 6.66 21.67
N HIS A 327 19.66 5.50 21.64
CA HIS A 327 20.07 4.38 22.50
C HIS A 327 21.41 3.76 22.04
N SER A 328 22.23 3.30 23.01
CA SER A 328 23.54 2.68 22.74
C SER A 328 23.38 1.18 22.57
N TRP A 329 22.98 0.74 21.36
CA TRP A 329 22.87 -0.66 21.03
C TRP A 329 24.26 -1.32 20.97
N GLN A 330 24.39 -2.50 21.62
CA GLN A 330 25.53 -3.39 21.40
C GLN A 330 25.48 -3.97 20.00
N ASP A 331 24.26 -4.36 19.57
CA ASP A 331 24.03 -4.82 18.20
C ASP A 331 22.60 -4.48 17.74
N TYR A 332 22.44 -4.23 16.40
CA TYR A 332 21.15 -3.91 15.80
C TYR A 332 21.03 -4.60 14.45
N TRP A 333 20.10 -5.55 14.35
CA TRP A 333 19.82 -6.33 13.15
C TRP A 333 18.49 -5.95 12.52
N LEU A 334 18.48 -5.80 11.19
CA LEU A 334 17.26 -5.57 10.41
C LEU A 334 17.06 -6.72 9.42
N VAL A 335 15.92 -7.39 9.53
CA VAL A 335 15.45 -8.43 8.62
C VAL A 335 14.34 -7.88 7.75
N ASP A 336 14.56 -7.80 6.45
CA ASP A 336 13.57 -7.32 5.47
C ASP A 336 13.98 -7.79 4.07
N PRO A 337 13.09 -8.38 3.26
CA PRO A 337 13.43 -8.92 1.94
C PRO A 337 13.75 -7.85 0.88
N GLN A 338 13.39 -6.59 1.12
CA GLN A 338 13.64 -5.52 0.15
C GLN A 338 15.12 -5.07 0.19
N PRO A 339 15.80 -4.94 -0.96
CA PRO A 339 17.20 -4.53 -1.01
C PRO A 339 17.41 -3.01 -0.85
N ALA A 340 16.45 -2.31 -0.25
CA ALA A 340 16.52 -0.88 0.01
C ALA A 340 17.37 -0.57 1.25
N ARG A 341 18.02 0.59 1.27
CA ARG A 341 18.75 1.11 2.43
C ARG A 341 17.74 1.69 3.43
N LEU A 342 17.36 0.91 4.44
CA LEU A 342 16.28 1.20 5.39
C LEU A 342 16.83 1.64 6.76
N ASP A 343 17.92 2.38 6.80
CA ASP A 343 18.60 2.86 8.00
C ASP A 343 18.83 4.38 7.92
N PRO A 344 17.83 5.20 8.31
CA PRO A 344 17.95 6.66 8.22
C PRO A 344 18.95 7.25 9.22
N ASP A 345 19.26 6.54 10.30
CA ASP A 345 20.10 7.01 11.40
C ASP A 345 21.49 6.36 11.44
N TYR A 346 21.80 5.50 10.47
CA TYR A 346 23.10 4.82 10.32
C TYR A 346 23.48 3.99 11.55
N ARG A 347 22.53 3.26 12.12
CA ARG A 347 22.69 2.49 13.37
C ARG A 347 22.80 1.00 13.16
N LEU A 348 22.42 0.49 11.97
CA LEU A 348 22.44 -0.94 11.68
C LEU A 348 23.85 -1.52 11.72
N ARG A 349 23.97 -2.71 12.30
CA ARG A 349 25.17 -3.54 12.27
C ARG A 349 25.02 -4.71 11.31
N ASN A 350 23.83 -5.30 11.23
CA ASN A 350 23.58 -6.42 10.34
C ASN A 350 22.27 -6.21 9.54
N ARG A 351 22.33 -6.42 8.22
CA ARG A 351 21.21 -6.30 7.30
C ARG A 351 20.97 -7.62 6.59
N LEU A 352 19.84 -8.27 6.88
CA LEU A 352 19.48 -9.59 6.40
C LEU A 352 18.37 -9.49 5.35
N LEU A 353 18.67 -9.88 4.11
CA LEU A 353 17.74 -9.86 2.98
C LEU A 353 16.96 -11.17 2.90
N CYS A 354 16.07 -11.39 3.84
CA CYS A 354 15.19 -12.56 3.87
C CYS A 354 13.85 -12.22 4.53
N SER A 355 12.90 -13.15 4.42
CA SER A 355 11.62 -13.03 5.12
C SER A 355 11.76 -13.36 6.61
N ALA A 356 10.80 -12.88 7.43
CA ALA A 356 10.81 -13.18 8.87
C ALA A 356 10.69 -14.69 9.15
N SER A 357 9.88 -15.41 8.36
CA SER A 357 9.76 -16.87 8.50
C SER A 357 11.04 -17.62 8.13
N ALA A 358 11.73 -17.18 7.05
CA ALA A 358 13.02 -17.78 6.66
C ALA A 358 14.09 -17.51 7.71
N PHE A 359 14.12 -16.29 8.29
CA PHE A 359 15.03 -15.96 9.39
C PHE A 359 14.77 -16.82 10.61
N ALA A 360 13.51 -16.92 11.06
CA ALA A 360 13.15 -17.73 12.24
C ALA A 360 13.46 -19.22 12.04
N ALA A 361 13.22 -19.77 10.85
CA ALA A 361 13.53 -21.15 10.53
C ALA A 361 15.04 -21.45 10.55
N ALA A 362 15.86 -20.50 10.07
CA ALA A 362 17.32 -20.65 10.06
C ALA A 362 17.97 -20.44 11.43
N ASN A 363 17.29 -19.72 12.34
CA ASN A 363 17.81 -19.31 13.64
C ASN A 363 16.85 -19.75 14.77
N PRO A 364 16.72 -21.06 15.04
CA PRO A 364 15.78 -21.58 16.03
C PRO A 364 16.14 -21.11 17.45
N VAL A 365 15.11 -20.97 18.29
CA VAL A 365 15.23 -20.50 19.68
C VAL A 365 14.57 -21.51 20.60
N THR A 366 15.21 -21.78 21.75
CA THR A 366 14.54 -22.38 22.90
C THR A 366 13.84 -21.29 23.68
N THR A 367 12.57 -21.47 23.99
CA THR A 367 11.75 -20.48 24.70
C THR A 367 12.42 -19.97 25.95
N GLN A 368 12.48 -18.64 26.09
CA GLN A 368 13.06 -17.92 27.23
C GLN A 368 11.94 -17.35 28.11
N ASP A 369 12.28 -16.99 29.34
CA ASP A 369 11.36 -16.32 30.25
C ASP A 369 11.06 -14.89 29.75
N PRO A 370 9.78 -14.46 29.74
CA PRO A 370 9.40 -13.15 29.26
C PRO A 370 9.91 -11.99 30.12
N TRP A 371 10.23 -10.87 29.49
CA TRP A 371 10.57 -9.63 30.19
C TRP A 371 9.29 -8.89 30.60
N HIS A 372 8.75 -9.21 31.79
CA HIS A 372 7.43 -8.75 32.25
C HIS A 372 7.36 -7.27 32.69
N THR A 373 8.46 -6.69 33.20
CA THR A 373 8.44 -5.37 33.85
C THR A 373 8.01 -4.23 32.95
N LEU A 374 8.24 -4.31 31.63
CA LEU A 374 7.77 -3.30 30.67
C LEU A 374 6.24 -3.26 30.52
N ALA A 375 5.59 -4.42 30.54
CA ALA A 375 4.13 -4.49 30.48
C ALA A 375 3.47 -3.89 31.74
N GLU A 376 4.09 -4.03 32.89
CA GLU A 376 3.61 -3.41 34.13
C GLU A 376 3.73 -1.89 34.09
N GLN A 377 4.83 -1.37 33.58
CA GLN A 377 5.09 0.09 33.53
C GLN A 377 4.23 0.83 32.50
N GLN A 378 3.78 0.17 31.42
CA GLN A 378 2.87 0.82 30.46
C GLN A 378 1.44 1.04 31.01
N HIS A 379 1.08 0.43 32.16
CA HIS A 379 -0.26 0.53 32.75
C HIS A 379 -0.69 1.99 33.01
N ASN A 380 0.21 2.82 33.51
CA ASN A 380 -0.05 4.25 33.68
C ASN A 380 -0.45 4.93 32.36
N ALA A 381 0.31 4.73 31.30
CA ALA A 381 0.00 5.30 29.99
C ALA A 381 -1.38 4.83 29.49
N SER A 382 -1.72 3.55 29.64
CA SER A 382 -3.01 2.98 29.22
C SER A 382 -4.19 3.60 29.98
N GLN A 383 -4.05 3.84 31.29
CA GLN A 383 -5.10 4.51 32.09
C GLN A 383 -5.31 5.96 31.65
N GLN A 384 -4.24 6.71 31.44
CA GLN A 384 -4.32 8.10 30.98
C GLN A 384 -4.93 8.21 29.58
N ILE A 385 -4.60 7.28 28.68
CA ILE A 385 -5.19 7.19 27.34
C ILE A 385 -6.68 6.93 27.42
N ALA A 386 -7.11 5.93 28.22
CA ALA A 386 -8.51 5.61 28.37
C ALA A 386 -9.33 6.84 28.86
N ALA A 387 -8.82 7.56 29.86
CA ALA A 387 -9.45 8.78 30.37
C ALA A 387 -9.52 9.90 29.32
N ALA A 388 -8.43 10.14 28.55
CA ALA A 388 -8.37 11.18 27.53
C ALA A 388 -9.30 10.90 26.33
N CYS A 389 -9.66 9.63 26.10
CA CYS A 389 -10.47 9.21 24.97
C CYS A 389 -11.99 9.09 25.25
N GLU A 390 -12.47 9.58 26.42
CA GLU A 390 -13.89 9.50 26.79
C GLU A 390 -14.78 10.57 26.14
N HIS A 391 -14.20 11.63 25.60
CA HIS A 391 -14.94 12.70 24.94
C HIS A 391 -14.87 12.62 23.41
N PHE A 392 -15.80 13.31 22.73
CA PHE A 392 -15.83 13.38 21.26
C PHE A 392 -14.68 14.25 20.74
N SER A 393 -13.67 13.60 20.20
CA SER A 393 -12.44 14.20 19.68
C SER A 393 -11.80 13.27 18.66
N GLU A 394 -10.73 13.73 17.98
CA GLU A 394 -9.94 12.83 17.13
C GLU A 394 -9.40 11.63 17.91
N LEU A 395 -8.94 11.84 19.15
CA LEU A 395 -8.45 10.77 20.03
C LEU A 395 -9.57 9.80 20.38
N GLY A 396 -10.72 10.31 20.84
CA GLY A 396 -11.86 9.50 21.24
C GLY A 396 -12.41 8.67 20.09
N VAL A 397 -12.55 9.26 18.90
CA VAL A 397 -13.02 8.56 17.69
C VAL A 397 -12.03 7.47 17.26
N CYS A 398 -10.73 7.78 17.18
CA CYS A 398 -9.71 6.79 16.80
C CYS A 398 -9.60 5.64 17.82
N HIS A 399 -9.68 5.94 19.11
CA HIS A 399 -9.66 4.94 20.17
C HIS A 399 -10.89 4.01 20.10
N ARG A 400 -12.10 4.57 19.90
CA ARG A 400 -13.31 3.78 19.70
C ARG A 400 -13.24 2.94 18.42
N LEU A 401 -12.75 3.52 17.34
CA LEU A 401 -12.58 2.84 16.06
C LEU A 401 -11.73 1.58 16.20
N ASN A 402 -10.61 1.62 16.94
CA ASN A 402 -9.75 0.46 17.18
C ASN A 402 -10.49 -0.76 17.75
N ARG A 403 -11.57 -0.54 18.51
CA ARG A 403 -12.41 -1.60 19.10
C ARG A 403 -13.55 -2.04 18.20
N LEU A 404 -13.95 -1.20 17.25
CA LEU A 404 -15.13 -1.39 16.40
C LEU A 404 -14.81 -1.98 15.04
N ILE A 405 -13.55 -1.84 14.57
CA ILE A 405 -13.18 -2.26 13.23
C ILE A 405 -13.44 -3.74 13.02
N GLU A 406 -14.23 -4.01 11.98
CA GLU A 406 -14.39 -5.32 11.37
C GLU A 406 -13.87 -5.24 9.94
N GLY A 407 -13.20 -6.30 9.47
CA GLY A 407 -12.62 -6.34 8.14
C GLY A 407 -11.33 -5.55 7.97
N GLN A 408 -11.16 -4.94 6.81
CA GLN A 408 -9.91 -4.27 6.43
C GLN A 408 -9.87 -2.80 6.86
N LEU A 409 -8.66 -2.30 7.14
CA LEU A 409 -8.40 -0.90 7.46
C LEU A 409 -7.37 -0.30 6.51
N PHE A 410 -7.74 0.80 5.85
CA PHE A 410 -6.81 1.68 5.17
C PHE A 410 -6.69 3.01 5.93
N VAL A 411 -5.47 3.39 6.28
CA VAL A 411 -5.23 4.60 7.08
C VAL A 411 -4.45 5.63 6.28
N GLY A 412 -5.00 6.82 6.19
CA GLY A 412 -4.37 7.98 5.58
C GLY A 412 -3.19 8.51 6.39
N ASN A 413 -2.38 9.30 5.74
CA ASN A 413 -1.21 9.93 6.34
C ASN A 413 -1.58 11.05 7.32
N SER A 414 -0.59 11.74 7.88
CA SER A 414 -0.73 12.79 8.90
C SER A 414 -1.21 12.25 10.26
N MET A 415 -2.21 12.87 10.90
CA MET A 415 -2.71 12.46 12.23
C MET A 415 -3.40 11.10 12.23
N PRO A 416 -4.23 10.73 11.25
CA PRO A 416 -4.89 9.44 11.25
C PRO A 416 -3.97 8.25 11.52
N ALA A 417 -2.86 8.13 10.75
CA ALA A 417 -1.89 7.04 10.96
C ALA A 417 -1.23 7.07 12.35
N ARG A 418 -0.93 8.28 12.85
CA ARG A 418 -0.30 8.43 14.16
C ARG A 418 -1.25 8.08 15.31
N LEU A 419 -2.50 8.53 15.24
CA LEU A 419 -3.49 8.23 16.26
C LEU A 419 -3.83 6.73 16.30
N MET A 420 -3.99 6.09 15.14
CA MET A 420 -4.22 4.65 15.09
C MET A 420 -3.02 3.84 15.64
N ASP A 421 -1.79 4.32 15.44
CA ASP A 421 -0.59 3.72 16.00
C ASP A 421 -0.49 3.93 17.52
N MET A 422 -0.75 5.15 18.01
CA MET A 422 -0.67 5.52 19.42
C MET A 422 -1.75 4.86 20.29
N LEU A 423 -2.99 4.82 19.78
CA LEU A 423 -4.19 4.48 20.54
C LEU A 423 -4.68 3.04 20.32
N GLY A 424 -4.00 2.25 19.48
CA GLY A 424 -4.36 0.87 19.19
C GLY A 424 -4.27 -0.02 20.43
N GLU A 425 -5.30 -0.81 20.67
CA GLU A 425 -5.36 -1.83 21.73
C GLU A 425 -5.18 -3.22 21.14
N THR A 426 -4.82 -4.20 21.97
CA THR A 426 -4.77 -5.61 21.58
C THR A 426 -6.16 -6.25 21.61
N GLY A 427 -6.41 -7.22 20.74
CA GLY A 427 -7.67 -7.97 20.71
C GLY A 427 -8.25 -8.10 19.32
N LYS A 428 -9.57 -7.82 19.18
CA LYS A 428 -10.20 -7.74 17.85
C LYS A 428 -9.65 -6.52 17.11
N GLY A 429 -8.85 -6.76 16.11
CA GLY A 429 -8.35 -5.73 15.21
C GLY A 429 -8.80 -5.98 13.77
N PRO A 430 -8.44 -5.11 12.85
CA PRO A 430 -8.67 -5.32 11.43
C PRO A 430 -7.96 -6.57 10.93
N SER A 431 -8.54 -7.23 9.94
CA SER A 431 -7.94 -8.39 9.28
C SER A 431 -6.63 -8.03 8.55
N ARG A 432 -6.58 -6.80 8.02
CA ARG A 432 -5.39 -6.23 7.36
C ARG A 432 -5.34 -4.71 7.53
N VAL A 433 -4.14 -4.18 7.67
CA VAL A 433 -3.90 -2.73 7.72
C VAL A 433 -3.04 -2.30 6.57
N MET A 434 -3.47 -1.29 5.81
CA MET A 434 -2.69 -0.71 4.72
C MET A 434 -2.60 0.81 4.82
N THR A 435 -1.52 1.35 4.29
CA THR A 435 -1.22 2.79 4.25
C THR A 435 -0.42 3.13 2.99
N ASN A 436 -0.34 4.42 2.63
CA ASN A 436 0.59 4.94 1.63
C ASN A 436 1.73 5.70 2.34
N ARG A 437 2.68 4.96 2.93
CA ARG A 437 3.79 5.55 3.71
C ARG A 437 5.17 5.30 3.10
N GLY A 438 5.24 5.17 1.78
CA GLY A 438 6.48 5.23 1.01
C GLY A 438 6.96 6.67 0.89
N ALA A 439 6.19 7.48 0.18
CA ALA A 439 6.36 8.93 0.06
C ALA A 439 5.59 9.71 1.15
N SER A 440 4.58 9.08 1.75
CA SER A 440 3.72 9.67 2.79
C SER A 440 2.93 10.91 2.31
N GLY A 441 2.52 10.93 1.04
CA GLY A 441 1.69 11.98 0.46
C GLY A 441 0.25 11.96 0.97
N ILE A 442 -0.49 13.04 0.71
CA ILE A 442 -1.93 13.15 0.98
C ILE A 442 -2.79 12.78 -0.23
N ASP A 443 -2.15 12.54 -1.36
CA ASP A 443 -2.72 12.24 -2.66
C ASP A 443 -3.16 10.78 -2.78
N GLY A 444 -4.23 10.52 -3.53
CA GLY A 444 -4.70 9.21 -3.93
C GLY A 444 -5.12 8.26 -2.82
N LEU A 445 -5.43 8.74 -1.61
CA LEU A 445 -5.77 7.88 -0.48
C LEU A 445 -7.13 7.21 -0.65
N ILE A 446 -8.12 7.92 -1.21
CA ILE A 446 -9.46 7.39 -1.50
C ILE A 446 -9.36 6.33 -2.61
N ALA A 447 -8.64 6.65 -3.69
CA ALA A 447 -8.44 5.72 -4.79
C ALA A 447 -7.71 4.45 -4.35
N THR A 448 -6.66 4.59 -3.51
CA THR A 448 -5.93 3.42 -2.98
C THR A 448 -6.81 2.56 -2.09
N ALA A 449 -7.59 3.17 -1.19
CA ALA A 449 -8.52 2.45 -0.31
C ALA A 449 -9.58 1.69 -1.12
N TYR A 450 -10.12 2.31 -2.19
CA TYR A 450 -11.02 1.61 -3.10
C TYR A 450 -10.35 0.41 -3.77
N GLY A 451 -9.16 0.59 -4.35
CA GLY A 451 -8.40 -0.51 -4.96
C GLY A 451 -8.11 -1.64 -3.96
N PHE A 452 -7.75 -1.29 -2.74
CA PHE A 452 -7.53 -2.25 -1.66
C PHE A 452 -8.81 -3.02 -1.32
N ALA A 453 -9.95 -2.35 -1.22
CA ALA A 453 -11.24 -3.00 -1.01
C ALA A 453 -11.62 -3.95 -2.15
N GLN A 454 -11.31 -3.61 -3.41
CA GLN A 454 -11.61 -4.45 -4.58
C GLN A 454 -10.67 -5.67 -4.71
N SER A 455 -9.56 -5.71 -3.99
CA SER A 455 -8.59 -6.81 -4.03
C SER A 455 -9.02 -8.05 -3.25
N ILE A 456 -10.05 -7.96 -2.43
CA ILE A 456 -10.60 -9.09 -1.64
C ILE A 456 -11.13 -10.16 -2.60
N GLU A 457 -10.98 -11.42 -2.24
CA GLU A 457 -11.46 -12.56 -3.05
C GLU A 457 -12.96 -12.49 -3.33
N ALA A 458 -13.36 -12.97 -4.48
CA ALA A 458 -14.77 -13.01 -4.86
C ALA A 458 -15.58 -13.86 -3.85
N GLY A 459 -16.73 -13.32 -3.45
CA GLY A 459 -17.63 -14.00 -2.49
C GLY A 459 -17.39 -13.66 -1.02
N SER A 460 -16.39 -12.85 -0.68
CA SER A 460 -16.24 -12.29 0.66
C SER A 460 -17.00 -10.97 0.76
N ASP A 461 -17.77 -10.78 1.82
CA ASP A 461 -18.49 -9.53 2.15
C ASP A 461 -17.72 -8.66 3.17
N GLU A 462 -16.43 -8.92 3.34
CA GLU A 462 -15.59 -8.23 4.31
C GLU A 462 -15.57 -6.72 4.05
N PRO A 463 -15.96 -5.88 5.04
CA PRO A 463 -15.99 -4.44 4.88
C PRO A 463 -14.59 -3.83 4.88
N THR A 464 -14.46 -2.66 4.26
CA THR A 464 -13.24 -1.86 4.31
C THR A 464 -13.51 -0.51 4.96
N THR A 465 -12.69 -0.13 5.93
CA THR A 465 -12.71 1.19 6.55
C THR A 465 -11.54 2.02 6.04
N LEU A 466 -11.83 3.23 5.55
CA LEU A 466 -10.85 4.26 5.24
C LEU A 466 -10.91 5.35 6.30
N LEU A 467 -9.81 5.64 6.97
CA LEU A 467 -9.66 6.77 7.89
C LEU A 467 -8.70 7.80 7.28
N LEU A 468 -9.15 9.04 7.06
CA LEU A 468 -8.33 10.10 6.48
C LEU A 468 -8.73 11.49 7.00
N GLY A 469 -7.87 12.50 6.76
CA GLY A 469 -8.16 13.90 7.05
C GLY A 469 -8.82 14.63 5.87
N ASP A 470 -9.37 15.79 6.15
CA ASP A 470 -10.08 16.67 5.22
C ASP A 470 -9.25 17.12 4.01
N LEU A 471 -8.02 17.62 4.22
CA LEU A 471 -7.14 18.02 3.11
C LEU A 471 -6.80 16.84 2.19
N SER A 472 -6.65 15.65 2.74
CA SER A 472 -6.43 14.44 1.93
C SER A 472 -7.67 14.11 1.09
N ALA A 473 -8.87 14.26 1.68
CA ALA A 473 -10.12 14.04 0.97
C ALA A 473 -10.34 15.08 -0.14
N LEU A 474 -10.04 16.36 0.12
CA LEU A 474 -10.12 17.42 -0.88
C LEU A 474 -9.13 17.19 -2.03
N HIS A 475 -7.91 16.74 -1.70
CA HIS A 475 -6.88 16.46 -2.70
C HIS A 475 -7.24 15.30 -3.64
N ASP A 476 -8.00 14.32 -3.15
CA ASP A 476 -8.40 13.11 -3.91
C ASP A 476 -9.93 13.05 -4.14
N LEU A 477 -10.59 14.21 -4.21
CA LEU A 477 -12.04 14.33 -4.23
C LEU A 477 -12.68 13.59 -5.41
N ASN A 478 -12.05 13.62 -6.59
CA ASN A 478 -12.54 12.95 -7.80
C ASN A 478 -12.66 11.43 -7.61
N SER A 479 -11.85 10.84 -6.74
CA SER A 479 -11.86 9.41 -6.47
C SER A 479 -13.08 8.94 -5.67
N LEU A 480 -13.90 9.87 -5.12
CA LEU A 480 -15.22 9.53 -4.58
C LEU A 480 -16.13 8.89 -5.64
N ALA A 481 -15.91 9.21 -6.94
CA ALA A 481 -16.62 8.57 -8.05
C ALA A 481 -16.37 7.05 -8.14
N LEU A 482 -15.24 6.55 -7.65
CA LEU A 482 -14.95 5.12 -7.58
C LEU A 482 -15.82 4.44 -6.53
N LEU A 483 -16.04 5.11 -5.40
CA LEU A 483 -16.74 4.54 -4.25
C LEU A 483 -18.19 4.21 -4.58
N SER A 484 -18.85 4.99 -5.43
CA SER A 484 -20.21 4.69 -5.90
C SER A 484 -20.35 3.34 -6.64
N LYS A 485 -19.22 2.77 -7.08
CA LYS A 485 -19.14 1.47 -7.79
C LYS A 485 -18.67 0.33 -6.87
N ALA A 486 -18.44 0.60 -5.59
CA ALA A 486 -17.99 -0.44 -4.67
C ALA A 486 -19.06 -1.53 -4.52
N SER A 487 -18.64 -2.77 -4.69
CA SER A 487 -19.51 -3.94 -4.58
C SER A 487 -19.66 -4.45 -3.13
N ARG A 488 -18.88 -3.88 -2.19
CA ARG A 488 -18.82 -4.28 -0.78
C ARG A 488 -18.94 -3.06 0.11
N PRO A 489 -19.28 -3.24 1.40
CA PRO A 489 -19.35 -2.13 2.35
C PRO A 489 -17.98 -1.42 2.45
N LEU A 490 -18.00 -0.11 2.26
CA LEU A 490 -16.83 0.75 2.42
C LEU A 490 -17.21 1.98 3.23
N VAL A 491 -16.57 2.16 4.38
CA VAL A 491 -16.82 3.28 5.27
C VAL A 491 -15.65 4.26 5.19
N VAL A 492 -15.94 5.49 4.81
CA VAL A 492 -14.97 6.60 4.84
C VAL A 492 -15.19 7.38 6.13
N ILE A 493 -14.25 7.30 7.06
CA ILE A 493 -14.21 8.15 8.26
C ILE A 493 -13.31 9.32 7.93
N LEU A 494 -13.91 10.50 7.82
CA LEU A 494 -13.24 11.72 7.43
C LEU A 494 -13.13 12.63 8.64
N ILE A 495 -11.90 12.82 9.15
CA ILE A 495 -11.61 13.80 10.20
C ILE A 495 -11.55 15.17 9.56
N ASN A 496 -12.53 16.01 9.87
CA ASN A 496 -12.59 17.40 9.41
C ASN A 496 -12.27 18.32 10.58
N ASN A 497 -11.02 18.76 10.65
CA ASN A 497 -10.53 19.74 11.61
C ASN A 497 -10.19 21.09 10.95
N ASP A 498 -10.78 21.32 9.77
CA ASP A 498 -10.66 22.53 8.98
C ASP A 498 -9.21 22.84 8.56
N GLY A 499 -8.47 21.83 8.09
CA GLY A 499 -7.15 22.00 7.49
C GLY A 499 -6.02 21.20 8.12
N GLY A 500 -4.78 21.70 8.01
CA GLY A 500 -3.57 21.01 8.41
C GLY A 500 -3.26 21.11 9.91
N SER A 501 -4.09 20.59 10.80
CA SER A 501 -3.91 20.69 12.27
C SER A 501 -2.60 20.09 12.79
N ILE A 502 -1.98 19.17 12.05
CA ILE A 502 -0.65 18.63 12.38
C ILE A 502 0.43 19.71 12.53
N PHE A 503 0.30 20.82 11.80
CA PHE A 503 1.29 21.90 11.85
C PHE A 503 1.30 22.64 13.21
N ARG A 504 0.24 22.54 14.01
CA ARG A 504 0.22 23.05 15.40
C ARG A 504 1.17 22.29 16.33
N MET A 505 1.57 21.08 15.96
CA MET A 505 2.51 20.24 16.73
C MET A 505 3.96 20.36 16.22
N LEU A 506 4.19 21.18 15.22
CA LEU A 506 5.53 21.45 14.70
C LEU A 506 6.02 22.81 15.22
N PRO A 507 7.33 23.08 15.22
CA PRO A 507 7.89 24.34 15.69
C PRO A 507 7.69 25.48 14.66
N VAL A 508 6.47 25.58 14.14
CA VAL A 508 6.06 26.72 13.29
C VAL A 508 5.73 27.88 14.20
N PRO A 509 6.23 29.10 13.93
CA PRO A 509 5.83 30.29 14.69
C PRO A 509 4.32 30.45 14.68
N THR A 510 3.72 30.56 15.88
CA THR A 510 2.26 30.73 16.06
C THR A 510 1.83 32.18 16.07
N GLU A 511 2.79 33.11 16.10
CA GLU A 511 2.53 34.57 16.08
C GLU A 511 2.14 35.04 14.67
N GLY A 512 1.11 35.88 14.58
CA GLY A 512 0.61 36.43 13.34
C GLY A 512 -0.16 35.38 12.49
N GLU A 513 -0.21 35.63 11.18
CA GLU A 513 -0.99 34.81 10.23
C GLU A 513 -0.22 33.60 9.66
N LEU A 514 1.04 33.41 10.04
CA LEU A 514 1.92 32.42 9.37
C LEU A 514 1.38 31.00 9.47
N LEU A 515 1.02 30.55 10.68
CA LEU A 515 0.50 29.20 10.88
C LEU A 515 -0.83 28.99 10.16
N GLU A 516 -1.77 29.90 10.33
CA GLU A 516 -3.12 29.76 9.80
C GLU A 516 -3.16 29.88 8.27
N SER A 517 -2.54 30.92 7.71
CA SER A 517 -2.66 31.24 6.29
C SER A 517 -1.75 30.39 5.37
N TYR A 518 -0.58 29.93 5.87
CA TYR A 518 0.43 29.28 5.02
C TYR A 518 0.65 27.79 5.30
N TYR A 519 0.25 27.31 6.47
CA TYR A 519 0.45 25.90 6.85
C TYR A 519 -0.88 25.19 7.08
N ARG A 520 -1.76 25.76 7.91
CA ARG A 520 -3.03 25.10 8.24
C ARG A 520 -4.03 25.13 7.10
N LEU A 521 -4.11 26.24 6.37
CA LEU A 521 -5.00 26.42 5.23
C LEU A 521 -6.47 26.10 5.58
N PRO A 522 -7.12 26.84 6.49
CA PRO A 522 -8.52 26.60 6.83
C PRO A 522 -9.41 26.79 5.59
N HIS A 523 -10.31 25.84 5.34
CA HIS A 523 -11.11 25.82 4.11
C HIS A 523 -12.61 26.06 4.35
N GLY A 524 -13.12 25.91 5.57
CA GLY A 524 -14.53 26.13 5.90
C GLY A 524 -15.53 25.20 5.22
N LEU A 525 -15.09 24.06 4.67
CA LEU A 525 -15.91 23.16 3.87
C LEU A 525 -16.45 22.00 4.69
N GLY A 526 -17.67 21.54 4.34
CA GLY A 526 -18.24 20.26 4.77
C GLY A 526 -18.39 19.32 3.59
N PHE A 527 -18.45 18.03 3.87
CA PHE A 527 -18.42 16.98 2.83
C PHE A 527 -19.80 16.40 2.47
N GLU A 528 -20.89 16.93 3.06
CA GLU A 528 -22.25 16.49 2.76
C GLU A 528 -22.61 16.61 1.27
N HIS A 529 -22.31 17.76 0.68
CA HIS A 529 -22.57 17.99 -0.75
C HIS A 529 -21.69 17.14 -1.65
N ALA A 530 -20.45 16.87 -1.26
CA ALA A 530 -19.57 15.96 -1.99
C ALA A 530 -20.11 14.51 -1.93
N ALA A 531 -20.54 14.04 -0.75
CA ALA A 531 -21.18 12.73 -0.62
C ALA A 531 -22.42 12.63 -1.51
N ALA A 532 -23.30 13.65 -1.49
CA ALA A 532 -24.50 13.69 -2.31
C ALA A 532 -24.19 13.70 -3.82
N MET A 533 -23.17 14.47 -4.26
CA MET A 533 -22.73 14.53 -5.66
C MET A 533 -22.35 13.15 -6.21
N PHE A 534 -21.71 12.32 -5.39
CA PHE A 534 -21.26 10.99 -5.79
C PHE A 534 -22.21 9.85 -5.34
N GLY A 535 -23.39 10.19 -4.80
CA GLY A 535 -24.41 9.21 -4.43
C GLY A 535 -24.05 8.35 -3.21
N LEU A 536 -23.22 8.87 -2.29
CA LEU A 536 -22.78 8.19 -1.08
C LEU A 536 -23.72 8.53 0.10
N ALA A 537 -23.96 7.56 0.99
CA ALA A 537 -24.63 7.85 2.25
C ALA A 537 -23.73 8.76 3.11
N TYR A 538 -24.35 9.68 3.85
CA TYR A 538 -23.63 10.65 4.69
C TYR A 538 -24.11 10.61 6.13
N ARG A 539 -23.16 10.72 7.07
CA ARG A 539 -23.40 10.84 8.51
C ARG A 539 -22.45 11.87 9.11
N ALA A 540 -22.90 12.59 10.13
CA ALA A 540 -22.08 13.58 10.86
C ALA A 540 -22.40 13.47 12.37
N PRO A 541 -21.90 12.43 13.07
CA PRO A 541 -22.12 12.28 14.50
C PRO A 541 -21.44 13.40 15.28
N THR A 542 -22.04 13.74 16.43
CA THR A 542 -21.55 14.78 17.36
C THR A 542 -21.14 14.21 18.72
N THR A 543 -21.38 12.94 18.94
CA THR A 543 -21.05 12.20 20.17
C THR A 543 -20.43 10.85 19.84
N LEU A 544 -19.64 10.28 20.77
CA LEU A 544 -19.07 8.95 20.60
C LEU A 544 -20.13 7.84 20.44
N PRO A 545 -21.23 7.82 21.22
CA PRO A 545 -22.30 6.84 21.00
C PRO A 545 -22.98 6.95 19.63
N GLU A 546 -23.16 8.17 19.10
CA GLU A 546 -23.66 8.36 17.72
C GLU A 546 -22.68 7.82 16.70
N PHE A 547 -21.38 8.12 16.85
CA PHE A 547 -20.33 7.60 15.98
C PHE A 547 -20.33 6.05 15.97
N GLU A 548 -20.38 5.41 17.13
CA GLU A 548 -20.40 3.95 17.23
C GLU A 548 -21.62 3.35 16.51
N ARG A 549 -22.81 3.92 16.72
CA ARG A 549 -24.04 3.49 16.07
C ARG A 549 -23.95 3.65 14.55
N ASP A 550 -23.50 4.81 14.07
CA ASP A 550 -23.43 5.14 12.66
C ASP A 550 -22.39 4.26 11.96
N TYR A 551 -21.24 4.01 12.60
CA TYR A 551 -20.21 3.11 12.08
C TYR A 551 -20.72 1.65 11.97
N ARG A 552 -21.33 1.10 13.04
CA ARG A 552 -21.90 -0.26 13.02
C ARG A 552 -22.96 -0.44 11.94
N THR A 553 -23.71 0.60 11.63
CA THR A 553 -24.68 0.59 10.53
C THR A 553 -23.97 0.63 9.17
N ALA A 554 -22.96 1.49 9.04
CA ALA A 554 -22.26 1.72 7.79
C ALA A 554 -21.47 0.50 7.28
N ILE A 555 -20.89 -0.30 8.17
CA ILE A 555 -20.13 -1.52 7.79
C ILE A 555 -21.01 -2.66 7.27
N GLN A 556 -22.35 -2.56 7.37
CA GLN A 556 -23.26 -3.61 6.93
C GLN A 556 -23.61 -3.50 5.44
N HIS A 557 -23.72 -2.28 4.91
CA HIS A 557 -24.26 -2.08 3.56
C HIS A 557 -23.68 -0.83 2.87
N GLY A 558 -23.35 -0.98 1.60
CA GLY A 558 -23.06 0.12 0.67
C GLY A 558 -21.83 0.96 1.03
N VAL A 559 -21.87 2.21 0.66
CA VAL A 559 -20.78 3.17 0.94
C VAL A 559 -21.30 4.34 1.76
N THR A 560 -20.63 4.58 2.88
CA THR A 560 -21.00 5.67 3.79
C THR A 560 -19.79 6.55 4.08
N LEU A 561 -19.95 7.87 3.95
CA LEU A 561 -19.02 8.87 4.44
C LEU A 561 -19.49 9.35 5.82
N ILE A 562 -18.66 9.15 6.85
CA ILE A 562 -18.87 9.64 8.22
C ILE A 562 -17.91 10.79 8.45
N GLU A 563 -18.41 12.02 8.50
CA GLU A 563 -17.64 13.22 8.75
C GLU A 563 -17.56 13.52 10.25
N ILE A 564 -16.34 13.56 10.79
CA ILE A 564 -16.05 13.88 12.18
C ILE A 564 -15.58 15.32 12.24
N ARG A 565 -16.44 16.25 12.63
CA ARG A 565 -16.11 17.67 12.75
C ARG A 565 -15.59 17.97 14.16
N VAL A 566 -14.38 18.46 14.23
CA VAL A 566 -13.69 18.79 15.50
C VAL A 566 -12.93 20.12 15.37
N PRO A 567 -12.70 20.83 16.48
CA PRO A 567 -11.87 22.04 16.48
C PRO A 567 -10.42 21.74 16.07
N SER A 568 -9.81 22.65 15.33
CA SER A 568 -8.47 22.48 14.76
C SER A 568 -7.34 22.39 15.79
N GLU A 569 -7.50 22.99 16.96
CA GLU A 569 -6.55 22.99 18.08
C GLU A 569 -6.64 21.73 18.94
N GLN A 570 -7.80 21.06 18.94
CA GLN A 570 -8.15 20.02 19.91
C GLN A 570 -7.12 18.89 19.98
N VAL A 571 -6.71 18.32 18.84
CA VAL A 571 -5.78 17.18 18.82
C VAL A 571 -4.41 17.54 19.40
N ALA A 572 -3.93 18.76 19.18
CA ALA A 572 -2.64 19.22 19.69
C ALA A 572 -2.70 19.42 21.21
N ASP A 573 -3.78 20.03 21.70
CA ASP A 573 -4.00 20.26 23.12
C ASP A 573 -4.23 18.95 23.88
N ASP A 574 -5.03 18.04 23.35
CA ASP A 574 -5.30 16.73 23.92
C ASP A 574 -4.00 15.90 24.03
N LEU A 575 -3.19 15.82 22.97
CA LEU A 575 -1.92 15.08 22.99
C LEU A 575 -0.88 15.72 23.94
N LYS A 576 -0.87 17.04 24.05
CA LYS A 576 -0.01 17.76 25.00
C LYS A 576 -0.41 17.45 26.45
N ALA A 577 -1.71 17.54 26.75
CA ALA A 577 -2.27 17.22 28.06
C ALA A 577 -2.01 15.76 28.44
N LEU A 578 -2.28 14.83 27.51
CA LEU A 578 -2.05 13.41 27.69
C LEU A 578 -0.57 13.09 27.96
N GLY A 579 0.34 13.68 27.17
CA GLY A 579 1.78 13.52 27.40
C GLY A 579 2.26 14.07 28.74
N ALA A 580 1.64 15.15 29.24
CA ALA A 580 1.92 15.69 30.57
C ALA A 580 1.40 14.75 31.69
N ALA A 581 0.18 14.24 31.54
CA ALA A 581 -0.41 13.29 32.49
C ALA A 581 0.40 12.00 32.61
N ILE A 582 0.88 11.44 31.48
CA ILE A 582 1.73 10.23 31.48
C ILE A 582 3.07 10.50 32.18
N ARG A 583 3.64 11.70 32.04
CA ARG A 583 4.87 12.06 32.76
C ARG A 583 4.69 12.31 34.25
N GLY A 584 3.45 12.32 34.77
CA GLY A 584 3.15 12.64 36.16
C GLY A 584 3.33 14.13 36.51
N LYS A 585 3.11 15.03 35.53
CA LYS A 585 3.23 16.47 35.68
C LYS A 585 1.90 17.17 35.45
#